data_b1f77f5e302daeca827a2eca2c54b170
#
_entry.id   b1f77f5e302daeca827a2eca2c54b170
#
_cell.length_a   1.000
_cell.length_b   1.000
_cell.length_c   1.000
_cell.angle_alpha   90.00
_cell.angle_beta   90.00
_cell.angle_gamma   90.00
#
_symmetry.space_group_name_H-M   'P 1'
#
loop_
_entity.id
_entity.type
_entity.pdbx_description
1 polymer ?
#
loop_
_entity_poly.entity_id
_entity_poly.type
_entity_poly.pdbx_seq_one_letter_code
_entity_poly.pdbx_strand_id
1 'polypeptide(L)'
;RKEKVQDRQGLAEAAGLKPVVVDVESYASRLATSRLIHALPNHGAGMLVAVFEVGAFTTSMQVLRGEDVLYERDQAFGGAQLTQLIVRQYGFSHEEAEAKKRSGELPDDYAAAVLAPFVESMAQEIGRALQFFFTSTPHNRIDQVLLAGGSAALPGLIEAVSQQSSFSCAVLNPFEGMGMGSAVRLKKMV
;
A
#
# COMPACT_ATOMS: atom_id res chain seq x y z
N ARG A 1 -11.78 19.74 -3.91
CA ARG A 1 -12.54 20.67 -4.77
C ARG A 1 -13.93 20.11 -4.97
N LYS A 2 -14.98 20.95 -4.98
CA LYS A 2 -16.39 20.53 -5.12
C LYS A 2 -16.64 19.71 -6.39
N GLU A 3 -16.06 20.11 -7.50
CA GLU A 3 -16.13 19.41 -8.79
C GLU A 3 -15.68 17.94 -8.68
N LYS A 4 -14.55 17.65 -8.03
CA LYS A 4 -14.07 16.27 -7.85
C LYS A 4 -15.03 15.40 -7.02
N VAL A 5 -15.71 15.99 -6.04
CA VAL A 5 -16.74 15.28 -5.25
C VAL A 5 -17.94 14.97 -6.14
N GLN A 6 -18.40 15.94 -6.93
CA GLN A 6 -19.52 15.77 -7.86
C GLN A 6 -19.21 14.73 -8.94
N ASP A 7 -17.99 14.72 -9.49
CA ASP A 7 -17.55 13.73 -10.49
C ASP A 7 -17.59 12.31 -9.90
N ARG A 8 -17.07 12.11 -8.68
CA ARG A 8 -17.10 10.80 -8.01
C ARG A 8 -18.51 10.35 -7.67
N GLN A 9 -19.35 11.28 -7.23
CA GLN A 9 -20.77 11.03 -6.98
C GLN A 9 -21.48 10.63 -8.27
N GLY A 10 -21.29 11.36 -9.36
CA GLY A 10 -21.90 11.07 -10.66
C GLY A 10 -21.46 9.72 -11.23
N LEU A 11 -20.20 9.30 -11.03
CA LEU A 11 -19.75 7.95 -11.44
C LEU A 11 -20.49 6.84 -10.69
N ALA A 12 -20.70 6.99 -9.38
CA ALA A 12 -21.43 6.02 -8.59
C ALA A 12 -22.92 5.97 -9.01
N GLU A 13 -23.54 7.11 -9.22
CA GLU A 13 -24.94 7.24 -9.68
C GLU A 13 -25.12 6.63 -11.09
N ALA A 14 -24.19 6.86 -12.01
CA ALA A 14 -24.17 6.26 -13.36
C ALA A 14 -24.05 4.72 -13.32
N ALA A 15 -23.42 4.17 -12.28
CA ALA A 15 -23.36 2.74 -12.02
C ALA A 15 -24.60 2.18 -11.29
N GLY A 16 -25.65 2.99 -11.09
CA GLY A 16 -26.86 2.59 -10.38
C GLY A 16 -26.72 2.52 -8.86
N LEU A 17 -25.62 3.08 -8.31
CA LEU A 17 -25.37 3.11 -6.88
C LEU A 17 -25.81 4.44 -6.27
N LYS A 18 -26.22 4.42 -5.00
CA LYS A 18 -26.54 5.62 -4.23
C LYS A 18 -25.38 5.95 -3.31
N PRO A 19 -24.53 6.94 -3.66
CA PRO A 19 -23.45 7.37 -2.78
C PRO A 19 -24.05 8.06 -1.55
N VAL A 20 -23.68 7.62 -0.36
CA VAL A 20 -24.17 8.17 0.91
C VAL A 20 -23.07 8.89 1.69
N VAL A 21 -21.81 8.60 1.41
CA VAL A 21 -20.63 9.23 2.02
C VAL A 21 -19.58 9.42 0.96
N VAL A 22 -18.92 10.57 0.97
CA VAL A 22 -17.68 10.85 0.23
C VAL A 22 -16.64 11.28 1.25
N ASP A 23 -15.53 10.59 1.31
CA ASP A 23 -14.44 10.85 2.26
C ASP A 23 -13.13 11.13 1.53
N VAL A 24 -12.11 11.56 2.28
CA VAL A 24 -10.74 11.74 1.81
C VAL A 24 -9.99 10.43 2.02
N GLU A 25 -9.32 9.94 0.96
CA GLU A 25 -8.64 8.66 0.96
C GLU A 25 -7.66 8.50 2.15
N SER A 26 -6.83 9.51 2.41
CA SER A 26 -5.89 9.48 3.53
C SER A 26 -6.59 9.38 4.90
N TYR A 27 -7.79 9.94 5.06
CA TYR A 27 -8.56 9.81 6.30
C TYR A 27 -9.18 8.42 6.45
N ALA A 28 -9.69 7.86 5.35
CA ALA A 28 -10.24 6.51 5.35
C ALA A 28 -9.15 5.46 5.65
N SER A 29 -8.00 5.57 5.01
CA SER A 29 -6.83 4.71 5.27
C SER A 29 -6.36 4.82 6.72
N ARG A 30 -6.29 6.04 7.27
CA ARG A 30 -5.95 6.26 8.67
C ARG A 30 -6.92 5.56 9.62
N LEU A 31 -8.23 5.70 9.41
CA LEU A 31 -9.24 5.05 10.26
C LEU A 31 -9.13 3.53 10.22
N ALA A 32 -8.91 2.95 9.04
CA ALA A 32 -8.68 1.51 8.90
C ALA A 32 -7.43 1.06 9.66
N THR A 33 -6.34 1.83 9.55
CA THR A 33 -5.07 1.54 10.23
C THR A 33 -5.19 1.70 11.75
N SER A 34 -5.82 2.77 12.23
CA SER A 34 -6.03 2.99 13.67
C SER A 34 -6.76 1.84 14.33
N ARG A 35 -7.75 1.25 13.65
CA ARG A 35 -8.45 0.06 14.14
C ARG A 35 -7.50 -1.14 14.34
N LEU A 36 -6.56 -1.32 13.42
CA LEU A 36 -5.56 -2.41 13.52
C LEU A 36 -4.51 -2.11 14.60
N ILE A 37 -4.08 -0.85 14.74
CA ILE A 37 -3.20 -0.42 15.82
C ILE A 37 -3.84 -0.70 17.19
N HIS A 38 -5.14 -0.42 17.33
CA HIS A 38 -5.88 -0.72 18.58
C HIS A 38 -5.99 -2.22 18.89
N ALA A 39 -5.83 -3.09 17.90
CA ALA A 39 -5.77 -4.54 18.12
C ALA A 39 -4.40 -5.05 18.58
N LEU A 40 -3.35 -4.21 18.54
CA LEU A 40 -2.02 -4.54 19.05
C LEU A 40 -1.97 -4.57 20.58
N PRO A 41 -0.95 -5.21 21.20
CA PRO A 41 -0.76 -5.19 22.65
C PRO A 41 -0.81 -3.76 23.22
N ASN A 42 -1.44 -3.59 24.36
CA ASN A 42 -1.69 -2.28 25.01
C ASN A 42 -2.39 -1.26 24.09
N HIS A 43 -3.22 -1.74 23.14
CA HIS A 43 -3.91 -0.92 22.16
C HIS A 43 -2.96 -0.04 21.33
N GLY A 44 -1.71 -0.48 21.13
CA GLY A 44 -0.69 0.29 20.43
C GLY A 44 -0.31 1.60 21.12
N ALA A 45 -0.56 1.74 22.43
CA ALA A 45 -0.34 2.97 23.16
C ALA A 45 1.11 3.46 23.05
N GLY A 46 1.29 4.68 22.53
CA GLY A 46 2.60 5.31 22.34
C GLY A 46 3.44 4.78 21.18
N MET A 47 2.95 3.79 20.42
CA MET A 47 3.63 3.29 19.23
C MET A 47 3.60 4.32 18.10
N LEU A 48 4.73 4.43 17.40
CA LEU A 48 4.84 5.14 16.13
C LEU A 48 4.79 4.13 14.98
N VAL A 49 3.73 4.17 14.20
CA VAL A 49 3.49 3.25 13.08
C VAL A 49 3.60 4.02 11.77
N ALA A 50 4.54 3.61 10.91
CA ALA A 50 4.63 4.12 9.55
C ALA A 50 3.79 3.26 8.63
N VAL A 51 2.86 3.85 7.91
CA VAL A 51 1.99 3.20 6.92
C VAL A 51 2.39 3.66 5.54
N PHE A 52 2.72 2.72 4.67
CA PHE A 52 2.97 2.97 3.25
C PHE A 52 1.85 2.37 2.43
N GLU A 53 1.06 3.20 1.79
CA GLU A 53 0.04 2.78 0.84
C GLU A 53 0.60 2.83 -0.58
N VAL A 54 0.96 1.66 -1.11
CA VAL A 54 1.60 1.52 -2.41
C VAL A 54 0.55 1.39 -3.49
N GLY A 55 0.21 2.51 -4.12
CA GLY A 55 -0.69 2.59 -5.26
C GLY A 55 -0.04 2.24 -6.59
N ALA A 56 -0.75 2.50 -7.69
CA ALA A 56 -0.21 2.27 -9.03
C ALA A 56 0.88 3.29 -9.40
N PHE A 57 0.66 4.57 -9.14
CA PHE A 57 1.55 5.67 -9.55
C PHE A 57 2.19 6.42 -8.38
N THR A 58 1.57 6.35 -7.22
CA THR A 58 2.00 7.06 -6.02
C THR A 58 2.05 6.10 -4.84
N THR A 59 3.01 6.34 -3.96
CA THR A 59 3.06 5.72 -2.63
C THR A 59 2.88 6.84 -1.61
N SER A 60 1.85 6.75 -0.79
CA SER A 60 1.67 7.66 0.34
C SER A 60 2.27 7.05 1.60
N MET A 61 2.93 7.89 2.38
CA MET A 61 3.46 7.55 3.70
C MET A 61 2.74 8.38 4.75
N GLN A 62 2.21 7.72 5.77
CA GLN A 62 1.72 8.36 6.98
C GLN A 62 2.45 7.79 8.19
N VAL A 63 2.84 8.64 9.14
CA VAL A 63 3.32 8.20 10.46
C VAL A 63 2.26 8.54 11.48
N LEU A 64 1.77 7.51 12.15
CA LEU A 64 0.65 7.59 13.10
C LEU A 64 1.13 7.32 14.52
N ARG A 65 0.49 8.01 15.47
CA ARG A 65 0.53 7.69 16.90
C ARG A 65 -0.91 7.60 17.40
N GLY A 66 -1.43 6.38 17.53
CA GLY A 66 -2.86 6.17 17.73
C GLY A 66 -3.65 6.70 16.53
N GLU A 67 -4.50 7.71 16.75
CA GLU A 67 -5.28 8.38 15.71
C GLU A 67 -4.63 9.65 15.15
N ASP A 68 -3.53 10.11 15.74
CA ASP A 68 -2.85 11.32 15.32
C ASP A 68 -1.91 11.07 14.15
N VAL A 69 -2.03 11.87 13.09
CA VAL A 69 -1.08 11.91 11.98
C VAL A 69 0.05 12.86 12.35
N LEU A 70 1.25 12.31 12.54
CA LEU A 70 2.45 13.10 12.88
C LEU A 70 3.19 13.56 11.63
N TYR A 71 3.04 12.81 10.52
CA TYR A 71 3.73 13.08 9.27
C TYR A 71 2.96 12.45 8.11
N GLU A 72 2.92 13.14 6.98
CA GLU A 72 2.33 12.66 5.74
C GLU A 72 3.18 13.11 4.54
N ARG A 73 3.39 12.22 3.59
CA ARG A 73 4.13 12.50 2.36
C ARG A 73 3.74 11.56 1.24
N ASP A 74 3.55 12.12 0.05
CA ASP A 74 3.37 11.37 -1.19
C ASP A 74 4.67 11.32 -2.00
N GLN A 75 4.89 10.18 -2.67
CA GLN A 75 6.00 9.96 -3.59
C GLN A 75 5.49 9.44 -4.93
N ALA A 76 6.04 9.93 -6.03
CA ALA A 76 5.69 9.52 -7.39
C ALA A 76 6.36 8.16 -7.74
N PHE A 77 5.94 7.10 -7.05
CA PHE A 77 6.48 5.77 -7.14
C PHE A 77 5.37 4.76 -6.83
N GLY A 78 5.28 3.66 -7.60
CA GLY A 78 4.22 2.66 -7.38
C GLY A 78 4.29 1.47 -8.33
N GLY A 79 3.27 0.62 -8.25
CA GLY A 79 3.21 -0.66 -8.98
C GLY A 79 3.21 -0.58 -10.51
N ALA A 80 2.88 0.57 -11.10
CA ALA A 80 2.95 0.77 -12.54
C ALA A 80 4.38 0.69 -13.07
N GLN A 81 5.38 0.99 -12.25
CA GLN A 81 6.79 0.81 -12.65
C GLN A 81 7.12 -0.67 -12.87
N LEU A 82 6.56 -1.58 -12.07
CA LEU A 82 6.72 -3.01 -12.30
C LEU A 82 6.14 -3.42 -13.65
N THR A 83 4.94 -2.93 -14.01
CA THR A 83 4.34 -3.19 -15.32
C THR A 83 5.23 -2.67 -16.46
N GLN A 84 5.82 -1.48 -16.29
CA GLN A 84 6.76 -0.94 -17.29
C GLN A 84 8.03 -1.78 -17.43
N LEU A 85 8.55 -2.33 -16.32
CA LEU A 85 9.70 -3.24 -16.36
C LEU A 85 9.37 -4.53 -17.12
N ILE A 86 8.18 -5.11 -16.89
CA ILE A 86 7.69 -6.27 -17.63
C ILE A 86 7.59 -5.97 -19.13
N VAL A 87 6.99 -4.84 -19.50
CA VAL A 87 6.92 -4.37 -20.89
C VAL A 87 8.31 -4.30 -21.52
N ARG A 88 9.27 -3.67 -20.85
CA ARG A 88 10.64 -3.51 -21.35
C ARG A 88 11.39 -4.82 -21.50
N GLN A 89 11.21 -5.72 -20.54
CA GLN A 89 11.95 -6.99 -20.51
C GLN A 89 11.44 -7.96 -21.55
N TYR A 90 10.12 -8.05 -21.74
CA TYR A 90 9.48 -9.09 -22.54
C TYR A 90 8.84 -8.60 -23.83
N GLY A 91 8.79 -7.28 -24.07
CA GLY A 91 8.19 -6.72 -25.27
C GLY A 91 6.67 -6.83 -25.33
N PHE A 92 5.99 -7.10 -24.22
CA PHE A 92 4.53 -7.15 -24.15
C PHE A 92 3.93 -5.75 -24.33
N SER A 93 2.68 -5.67 -24.77
CA SER A 93 1.90 -4.45 -24.61
C SER A 93 1.65 -4.16 -23.14
N HIS A 94 1.30 -2.91 -22.81
CA HIS A 94 1.00 -2.55 -21.40
C HIS A 94 -0.17 -3.36 -20.85
N GLU A 95 -1.20 -3.60 -21.68
CA GLU A 95 -2.38 -4.38 -21.30
C GLU A 95 -2.04 -5.86 -21.05
N GLU A 96 -1.23 -6.46 -21.92
CA GLU A 96 -0.75 -7.84 -21.73
C GLU A 96 0.11 -7.98 -20.49
N ALA A 97 1.04 -7.04 -20.26
CA ALA A 97 1.90 -7.04 -19.08
C ALA A 97 1.07 -6.95 -17.79
N GLU A 98 0.05 -6.10 -17.77
CA GLU A 98 -0.86 -5.95 -16.62
C GLU A 98 -1.72 -7.21 -16.41
N ALA A 99 -2.24 -7.82 -17.49
CA ALA A 99 -3.00 -9.05 -17.42
C ALA A 99 -2.14 -10.21 -16.90
N LYS A 100 -0.95 -10.41 -17.46
CA LYS A 100 0.00 -11.45 -17.05
C LYS A 100 0.51 -11.30 -15.62
N LYS A 101 0.75 -10.05 -15.19
CA LYS A 101 1.10 -9.74 -13.81
C LYS A 101 0.01 -10.16 -12.82
N ARG A 102 -1.27 -10.02 -13.21
CA ARG A 102 -2.42 -10.42 -12.38
C ARG A 102 -2.69 -11.92 -12.40
N SER A 103 -2.52 -12.58 -13.55
CA SER A 103 -2.73 -14.03 -13.69
C SER A 103 -1.55 -14.86 -13.19
N GLY A 104 -0.37 -14.25 -13.02
CA GLY A 104 0.87 -14.97 -12.72
C GLY A 104 1.50 -15.68 -13.92
N GLU A 105 0.98 -15.48 -15.13
CA GLU A 105 1.46 -16.12 -16.37
C GLU A 105 2.65 -15.35 -16.97
N LEU A 106 3.67 -15.17 -16.20
CA LEU A 106 4.92 -14.51 -16.62
C LEU A 106 6.01 -15.54 -16.90
N PRO A 107 7.03 -15.20 -17.71
CA PRO A 107 8.16 -16.08 -17.99
C PRO A 107 8.87 -16.57 -16.72
N ASP A 108 9.50 -17.76 -16.79
CA ASP A 108 10.14 -18.41 -15.65
C ASP A 108 11.23 -17.55 -14.98
N ASP A 109 11.90 -16.71 -15.75
CA ASP A 109 12.94 -15.80 -15.26
C ASP A 109 12.41 -14.52 -14.62
N TYR A 110 11.09 -14.27 -14.69
CA TYR A 110 10.46 -13.04 -14.17
C TYR A 110 10.84 -12.73 -12.74
N ALA A 111 10.85 -13.73 -11.88
CA ALA A 111 11.14 -13.54 -10.46
C ALA A 111 12.55 -12.95 -10.24
N ALA A 112 13.53 -13.44 -10.98
CA ALA A 112 14.93 -13.00 -10.86
C ALA A 112 15.23 -11.75 -11.71
N ALA A 113 14.70 -11.70 -12.94
CA ALA A 113 15.06 -10.66 -13.89
C ALA A 113 14.31 -9.33 -13.66
N VAL A 114 13.11 -9.38 -13.12
CA VAL A 114 12.22 -8.20 -13.01
C VAL A 114 11.74 -7.97 -11.58
N LEU A 115 11.16 -8.98 -10.93
CA LEU A 115 10.53 -8.80 -9.63
C LEU A 115 11.55 -8.48 -8.52
N ALA A 116 12.61 -9.25 -8.41
CA ALA A 116 13.60 -9.05 -7.35
C ALA A 116 14.28 -7.66 -7.41
N PRO A 117 14.77 -7.16 -8.57
CA PRO A 117 15.30 -5.81 -8.68
C PRO A 117 14.26 -4.72 -8.38
N PHE A 118 12.99 -4.94 -8.77
CA PHE A 118 11.91 -4.00 -8.46
C PHE A 118 11.63 -3.94 -6.96
N VAL A 119 11.53 -5.09 -6.29
CA VAL A 119 11.32 -5.20 -4.84
C VAL A 119 12.45 -4.51 -4.07
N GLU A 120 13.70 -4.72 -4.48
CA GLU A 120 14.86 -4.04 -3.88
C GLU A 120 14.78 -2.51 -4.05
N SER A 121 14.46 -2.05 -5.26
CA SER A 121 14.27 -0.61 -5.53
C SER A 121 13.14 -0.03 -4.67
N MET A 122 12.02 -0.74 -4.51
CA MET A 122 10.90 -0.35 -3.67
C MET A 122 11.31 -0.26 -2.19
N ALA A 123 12.03 -1.23 -1.69
CA ALA A 123 12.53 -1.22 -0.31
C ALA A 123 13.46 -0.03 -0.06
N GLN A 124 14.32 0.32 -1.03
CA GLN A 124 15.19 1.50 -0.96
C GLN A 124 14.38 2.81 -0.93
N GLU A 125 13.31 2.93 -1.74
CA GLU A 125 12.43 4.12 -1.72
C GLU A 125 11.73 4.28 -0.36
N ILE A 126 11.21 3.18 0.19
CA ILE A 126 10.62 3.17 1.53
C ILE A 126 11.67 3.56 2.60
N GLY A 127 12.86 3.00 2.51
CA GLY A 127 13.98 3.37 3.39
C GLY A 127 14.35 4.86 3.33
N ARG A 128 14.41 5.43 2.12
CA ARG A 128 14.64 6.87 1.92
C ARG A 128 13.52 7.74 2.53
N ALA A 129 12.28 7.31 2.39
CA ALA A 129 11.14 8.03 2.99
C ALA A 129 11.22 8.04 4.52
N LEU A 130 11.56 6.92 5.14
CA LEU A 130 11.77 6.82 6.59
C LEU A 130 12.94 7.68 7.04
N GLN A 131 14.06 7.67 6.32
CA GLN A 131 15.21 8.52 6.62
C GLN A 131 14.85 10.01 6.54
N PHE A 132 14.05 10.39 5.54
CA PHE A 132 13.58 11.76 5.43
C PHE A 132 12.68 12.16 6.60
N PHE A 133 11.79 11.26 7.05
CA PHE A 133 10.99 11.47 8.25
C PHE A 133 11.87 11.75 9.48
N PHE A 134 12.89 10.93 9.73
CA PHE A 134 13.81 11.11 10.87
C PHE A 134 14.61 12.40 10.80
N THR A 135 14.96 12.87 9.61
CA THR A 135 15.75 14.11 9.45
C THR A 135 14.89 15.37 9.47
N SER A 136 13.59 15.26 9.15
CA SER A 136 12.67 16.41 9.07
C SER A 136 11.76 16.58 10.28
N THR A 137 11.79 15.64 11.23
CA THR A 137 10.96 15.67 12.44
C THR A 137 11.80 15.41 13.68
N PRO A 138 11.31 15.74 14.90
CA PRO A 138 12.01 15.43 16.14
C PRO A 138 11.96 13.95 16.54
N HIS A 139 11.29 13.10 15.74
CA HIS A 139 11.15 11.69 16.03
C HIS A 139 12.37 10.91 15.52
N ASN A 140 12.85 9.94 16.30
CA ASN A 140 14.04 9.16 16.01
C ASN A 140 13.77 7.63 15.99
N ARG A 141 12.51 7.23 16.05
CA ARG A 141 12.11 5.81 16.00
C ARG A 141 10.82 5.61 15.23
N ILE A 142 10.65 4.41 14.73
CA ILE A 142 9.38 3.80 14.28
C ILE A 142 9.31 2.43 14.96
N ASP A 143 8.17 2.07 15.49
CA ASP A 143 7.97 0.80 16.18
C ASP A 143 7.52 -0.30 15.20
N GLN A 144 6.81 0.10 14.13
CA GLN A 144 6.34 -0.82 13.08
C GLN A 144 6.14 -0.11 11.76
N VAL A 145 6.42 -0.83 10.66
CA VAL A 145 6.09 -0.43 9.28
C VAL A 145 4.95 -1.31 8.78
N LEU A 146 3.91 -0.70 8.25
CA LEU A 146 2.78 -1.39 7.62
C LEU A 146 2.73 -1.03 6.14
N LEU A 147 2.64 -2.06 5.29
CA LEU A 147 2.48 -1.90 3.84
C LEU A 147 1.04 -2.18 3.45
N ALA A 148 0.42 -1.26 2.74
CA ALA A 148 -0.93 -1.35 2.19
C ALA A 148 -0.92 -1.14 0.68
N GLY A 149 -2.06 -1.37 0.04
CA GLY A 149 -2.23 -1.24 -1.40
C GLY A 149 -1.90 -2.52 -2.18
N GLY A 150 -2.19 -2.51 -3.48
CA GLY A 150 -2.09 -3.71 -4.32
C GLY A 150 -0.68 -4.29 -4.44
N SER A 151 0.34 -3.47 -4.34
CA SER A 151 1.74 -3.91 -4.42
C SER A 151 2.32 -4.38 -3.08
N ALA A 152 1.61 -4.19 -1.96
CA ALA A 152 2.10 -4.61 -0.64
C ALA A 152 2.26 -6.13 -0.51
N ALA A 153 1.52 -6.90 -1.30
CA ALA A 153 1.55 -8.36 -1.30
C ALA A 153 2.59 -8.95 -2.29
N LEU A 154 3.46 -8.14 -2.90
CA LEU A 154 4.51 -8.64 -3.78
C LEU A 154 5.46 -9.57 -3.01
N PRO A 155 5.77 -10.75 -3.57
CA PRO A 155 6.70 -11.68 -2.95
C PRO A 155 8.06 -11.03 -2.63
N GLY A 156 8.56 -11.23 -1.41
CA GLY A 156 9.85 -10.72 -0.95
C GLY A 156 9.86 -9.24 -0.53
N LEU A 157 8.77 -8.48 -0.70
CA LEU A 157 8.76 -7.04 -0.38
C LEU A 157 8.88 -6.78 1.12
N ILE A 158 8.17 -7.53 1.95
CA ILE A 158 8.22 -7.36 3.41
C ILE A 158 9.62 -7.61 3.92
N GLU A 159 10.24 -8.70 3.48
CA GLU A 159 11.57 -9.10 3.85
C GLU A 159 12.59 -8.03 3.43
N ALA A 160 12.50 -7.55 2.20
CA ALA A 160 13.39 -6.52 1.67
C ALA A 160 13.25 -5.19 2.45
N VAL A 161 12.01 -4.75 2.73
CA VAL A 161 11.76 -3.53 3.52
C VAL A 161 12.26 -3.70 4.95
N SER A 162 12.01 -4.85 5.58
CA SER A 162 12.47 -5.13 6.94
C SER A 162 13.99 -5.15 7.04
N GLN A 163 14.68 -5.74 6.07
CA GLN A 163 16.14 -5.75 6.00
C GLN A 163 16.72 -4.35 5.76
N GLN A 164 16.14 -3.62 4.82
CA GLN A 164 16.61 -2.28 4.44
C GLN A 164 16.40 -1.25 5.55
N SER A 165 15.28 -1.32 6.25
CA SER A 165 14.89 -0.35 7.28
C SER A 165 15.29 -0.74 8.69
N SER A 166 15.55 -2.03 8.94
CA SER A 166 15.75 -2.65 10.27
C SER A 166 14.52 -2.54 11.18
N PHE A 167 13.33 -2.25 10.61
CA PHE A 167 12.07 -2.22 11.35
C PHE A 167 11.23 -3.46 11.09
N SER A 168 10.38 -3.83 12.05
CA SER A 168 9.36 -4.84 11.84
C SER A 168 8.39 -4.35 10.75
N CYS A 169 8.18 -5.18 9.72
CA CYS A 169 7.32 -4.87 8.59
C CYS A 169 6.23 -5.91 8.44
N ALA A 170 5.01 -5.50 8.13
CA ALA A 170 3.89 -6.38 7.87
C ALA A 170 2.95 -5.80 6.80
N VAL A 171 2.19 -6.67 6.13
CA VAL A 171 1.08 -6.23 5.27
C VAL A 171 -0.09 -5.79 6.13
N LEU A 172 -0.65 -4.64 5.82
CA LEU A 172 -1.87 -4.14 6.42
C LEU A 172 -3.07 -4.79 5.72
N ASN A 173 -3.79 -5.66 6.44
CA ASN A 173 -5.05 -6.21 5.99
C ASN A 173 -6.22 -5.44 6.62
N PRO A 174 -6.93 -4.58 5.87
CA PRO A 174 -8.02 -3.78 6.44
C PRO A 174 -9.23 -4.61 6.92
N PHE A 175 -9.30 -5.88 6.53
CA PHE A 175 -10.37 -6.80 6.93
C PHE A 175 -10.03 -7.67 8.13
N GLU A 176 -8.81 -7.55 8.66
CA GLU A 176 -8.39 -8.33 9.82
C GLU A 176 -9.31 -8.10 11.02
N GLY A 177 -9.73 -9.20 11.66
CA GLY A 177 -10.68 -9.17 12.77
C GLY A 177 -12.13 -8.87 12.39
N MET A 178 -12.46 -8.72 11.11
CA MET A 178 -13.84 -8.59 10.64
C MET A 178 -14.49 -9.95 10.43
N GLY A 179 -15.76 -10.09 10.86
CA GLY A 179 -16.58 -11.26 10.52
C GLY A 179 -17.02 -11.18 9.05
N MET A 180 -16.98 -12.33 8.36
CA MET A 180 -17.53 -12.42 7.01
C MET A 180 -18.96 -12.94 7.02
N GLY A 181 -19.85 -12.21 6.35
CA GLY A 181 -21.23 -12.67 6.11
C GLY A 181 -21.26 -13.89 5.17
N SER A 182 -22.32 -14.71 5.29
CA SER A 182 -22.51 -15.92 4.47
C SER A 182 -22.59 -15.67 2.96
N ALA A 183 -22.92 -14.45 2.55
CA ALA A 183 -22.96 -14.05 1.14
C ALA A 183 -21.58 -13.76 0.53
N VAL A 184 -20.54 -13.61 1.34
CA VAL A 184 -19.19 -13.34 0.88
C VAL A 184 -18.53 -14.68 0.54
N ARG A 185 -18.36 -14.94 -0.76
CA ARG A 185 -17.60 -16.11 -1.24
C ARG A 185 -16.15 -15.69 -1.40
N LEU A 186 -15.27 -16.30 -0.61
CA LEU A 186 -13.83 -16.21 -0.84
C LEU A 186 -13.52 -16.89 -2.19
N LYS A 187 -13.34 -16.12 -3.26
CA LYS A 187 -12.52 -16.59 -4.36
C LYS A 187 -11.09 -16.65 -3.82
N LYS A 188 -10.51 -17.85 -3.81
CA LYS A 188 -9.06 -17.97 -3.62
C LYS A 188 -8.42 -17.06 -4.66
N MET A 189 -7.82 -15.97 -4.20
CA MET A 189 -6.87 -15.24 -5.01
C MET A 189 -5.63 -16.14 -5.05
N VAL A 190 -5.38 -16.69 -6.24
CA VAL A 190 -4.18 -17.43 -6.56
C VAL A 190 -3.05 -16.44 -6.74
#